data_7062b36d5ddd9027f83606dfb8a0cd86
#
_entry.id   7062b36d5ddd9027f83606dfb8a0cd86
#
_cell.length_a   1.000
_cell.length_b   1.000
_cell.length_c   1.000
_cell.angle_alpha   90.00
_cell.angle_beta   90.00
_cell.angle_gamma   90.00
#
_symmetry.space_group_name_H-M   'P 1'
#
loop_
_entity.id
_entity.type
_entity.pdbx_description
1 polymer ?
#
loop_
_entity_poly.entity_id
_entity_poly.type
_entity_poly.pdbx_seq_one_letter_code
_entity_poly.pdbx_strand_id
1 'polypeptide(L)'
;GLVVTGRSPKLCGIAIEDGAARIEDASHLSGRSPAETVQRLPAGGASASIGPAGEKGSRFAVIVMDGEFPAGRGGLGLTLGAKNCKYVRVKGTGELRGADPGAMAAVREDILRMTAASPTLTGSHGFKRFGSGALFQVMDDNGLMPTNNFRRAHFGAAEKINAAAYKKRYNPQSHGCPGCHIKCRSVAPGGLPLPGFESMSHFTALIGNTDLEVTASAHALCLSLGIDPISAASALACHAEITDESLTPERIFSLLAGMGRLQGEGAELGCGSAIYAKSMGRPELSMSVKSLELPSCDPRGAYGMALAYATSPRGGCYLQACPIRHDFMDMPASERLTFAGKDRQIKLAEDANAAVDSLIVCKYVMFGASLTEYARALSAALGRETTREELMASGERTVYCERMINAVRGFSARDDDLPGRFFNESGAEDGQTARPISRPDFLDARSAYYALRGLDENGLPTREKAAELGLAWID
;
A
#
# COMPACT_ATOMS: atom_id res chain seq x y z
N GLY A 1 -2.58 -22.51 -4.27
CA GLY A 1 -2.59 -21.31 -5.10
C GLY A 1 -3.54 -21.44 -6.28
N LEU A 2 -3.87 -20.30 -6.91
CA LEU A 2 -4.71 -20.22 -8.10
C LEU A 2 -3.97 -19.44 -9.18
N VAL A 3 -3.85 -20.01 -10.38
CA VAL A 3 -3.34 -19.34 -11.57
C VAL A 3 -4.47 -19.23 -12.58
N VAL A 4 -4.79 -18.01 -13.00
CA VAL A 4 -5.85 -17.73 -13.97
C VAL A 4 -5.24 -17.28 -15.29
N THR A 5 -5.44 -18.05 -16.34
CA THR A 5 -5.00 -17.75 -17.71
C THR A 5 -6.19 -17.45 -18.62
N GLY A 6 -5.93 -16.81 -19.75
CA GLY A 6 -6.96 -16.49 -20.74
C GLY A 6 -7.96 -15.41 -20.28
N ARG A 7 -9.04 -15.27 -21.04
CA ARG A 7 -10.12 -14.31 -20.84
C ARG A 7 -11.48 -14.96 -21.10
N SER A 8 -12.43 -14.78 -20.22
CA SER A 8 -13.81 -15.23 -20.43
C SER A 8 -14.52 -14.33 -21.48
N PRO A 9 -15.39 -14.90 -22.34
CA PRO A 9 -16.19 -14.10 -23.28
C PRO A 9 -17.25 -13.23 -22.58
N LYS A 10 -17.67 -13.62 -21.37
CA LYS A 10 -18.63 -12.91 -20.52
C LYS A 10 -18.04 -12.64 -19.15
N LEU A 11 -18.65 -11.71 -18.42
CA LEU A 11 -18.32 -11.49 -17.01
C LEU A 11 -18.59 -12.78 -16.22
N CYS A 12 -17.56 -13.31 -15.56
CA CYS A 12 -17.61 -14.58 -14.84
C CYS A 12 -17.15 -14.45 -13.39
N GLY A 13 -17.52 -15.41 -12.60
CA GLY A 13 -16.95 -15.69 -11.28
C GLY A 13 -16.20 -17.03 -11.30
N ILE A 14 -15.23 -17.17 -10.41
CA ILE A 14 -14.55 -18.43 -10.15
C ILE A 14 -14.95 -18.89 -8.74
N ALA A 15 -15.66 -20.00 -8.64
CA ALA A 15 -15.98 -20.63 -7.37
C ALA A 15 -15.10 -21.86 -7.15
N ILE A 16 -14.46 -21.94 -5.99
CA ILE A 16 -13.63 -23.06 -5.57
C ILE A 16 -14.23 -23.63 -4.29
N GLU A 17 -14.67 -24.88 -4.33
CA GLU A 17 -15.23 -25.58 -3.19
C GLU A 17 -14.50 -26.91 -3.01
N ASP A 18 -13.88 -27.12 -1.85
CA ASP A 18 -13.10 -28.32 -1.50
C ASP A 18 -12.12 -28.76 -2.59
N GLY A 19 -11.44 -27.80 -3.23
CA GLY A 19 -10.46 -28.02 -4.28
C GLY A 19 -11.05 -28.12 -5.68
N ALA A 20 -12.35 -28.25 -5.86
CA ALA A 20 -13.00 -28.23 -7.16
C ALA A 20 -13.29 -26.80 -7.62
N ALA A 21 -12.79 -26.41 -8.79
CA ALA A 21 -13.00 -25.09 -9.37
C ALA A 21 -14.05 -25.13 -10.48
N ARG A 22 -14.93 -24.15 -10.52
CA ARG A 22 -15.88 -23.94 -11.62
C ARG A 22 -15.98 -22.46 -11.98
N ILE A 23 -16.25 -22.20 -13.25
CA ILE A 23 -16.51 -20.86 -13.78
C ILE A 23 -18.01 -20.68 -13.86
N GLU A 24 -18.50 -19.58 -13.31
CA GLU A 24 -19.92 -19.23 -13.19
C GLU A 24 -20.24 -17.95 -13.97
N ASP A 25 -21.43 -17.82 -14.53
CA ASP A 25 -21.88 -16.55 -15.14
C ASP A 25 -22.12 -15.51 -14.04
N ALA A 26 -21.39 -14.40 -14.11
CA ALA A 26 -21.52 -13.27 -13.19
C ALA A 26 -22.10 -12.01 -13.87
N SER A 27 -22.70 -12.12 -15.04
CA SER A 27 -23.24 -10.99 -15.81
C SER A 27 -24.25 -10.16 -15.01
N HIS A 28 -25.02 -10.79 -14.13
CA HIS A 28 -25.98 -10.15 -13.22
C HIS A 28 -25.34 -9.27 -12.13
N LEU A 29 -24.02 -9.40 -11.94
CA LEU A 29 -23.21 -8.60 -11.00
C LEU A 29 -22.48 -7.44 -11.67
N SER A 30 -22.69 -7.23 -12.97
CA SER A 30 -22.06 -6.13 -13.69
C SER A 30 -22.38 -4.78 -13.08
N GLY A 31 -21.35 -3.93 -12.91
CA GLY A 31 -21.48 -2.59 -12.31
C GLY A 31 -21.71 -2.57 -10.79
N ARG A 32 -21.82 -3.73 -10.14
CA ARG A 32 -21.97 -3.78 -8.68
C ARG A 32 -20.66 -3.48 -7.97
N SER A 33 -20.78 -2.82 -6.81
CA SER A 33 -19.63 -2.63 -5.91
C SER A 33 -19.13 -3.97 -5.37
N PRO A 34 -17.89 -4.04 -4.82
CA PRO A 34 -17.42 -5.25 -4.16
C PRO A 34 -18.32 -5.72 -3.01
N ALA A 35 -18.80 -4.80 -2.18
CA ALA A 35 -19.72 -5.13 -1.07
C ALA A 35 -21.05 -5.71 -1.58
N GLU A 36 -21.68 -5.09 -2.59
CA GLU A 36 -22.89 -5.61 -3.22
C GLU A 36 -22.68 -6.96 -3.90
N THR A 37 -21.48 -7.19 -4.44
CA THR A 37 -21.10 -8.48 -5.04
C THR A 37 -21.12 -9.57 -3.97
N VAL A 38 -20.40 -9.35 -2.85
CA VAL A 38 -20.35 -10.33 -1.74
C VAL A 38 -21.72 -10.66 -1.17
N GLN A 39 -22.58 -9.65 -1.00
CA GLN A 39 -23.96 -9.85 -0.50
C GLN A 39 -24.79 -10.76 -1.40
N ARG A 40 -24.45 -10.92 -2.68
CA ARG A 40 -25.15 -11.76 -3.66
C ARG A 40 -24.50 -13.12 -3.89
N LEU A 41 -23.32 -13.33 -3.32
CA LEU A 41 -22.66 -14.64 -3.36
C LEU A 41 -23.27 -15.59 -2.33
N PRO A 42 -23.20 -16.91 -2.55
CA PRO A 42 -23.62 -17.89 -1.57
C PRO A 42 -22.88 -17.68 -0.23
N ALA A 43 -23.58 -17.86 0.87
CA ALA A 43 -23.02 -17.69 2.20
C ALA A 43 -21.86 -18.63 2.51
N GLY A 44 -20.91 -18.13 3.29
CA GLY A 44 -19.71 -18.84 3.74
C GLY A 44 -18.55 -18.84 2.72
N GLY A 45 -17.35 -19.03 3.22
CA GLY A 45 -16.10 -18.90 2.47
C GLY A 45 -15.57 -17.45 2.45
N ALA A 46 -14.47 -17.24 1.75
CA ALA A 46 -13.84 -15.96 1.51
C ALA A 46 -13.95 -15.57 0.03
N SER A 47 -13.90 -14.28 -0.25
CA SER A 47 -14.04 -13.78 -1.62
C SER A 47 -13.03 -12.68 -1.94
N ALA A 48 -12.64 -12.60 -3.21
CA ALA A 48 -11.89 -11.51 -3.80
C ALA A 48 -12.69 -11.00 -5.01
N SER A 49 -13.03 -9.72 -5.06
CA SER A 49 -13.86 -9.17 -6.12
C SER A 49 -13.36 -7.82 -6.61
N ILE A 50 -13.80 -7.44 -7.82
CA ILE A 50 -13.56 -6.12 -8.39
C ILE A 50 -14.83 -5.28 -8.40
N GLY A 51 -14.65 -3.96 -8.29
CA GLY A 51 -15.72 -2.98 -8.48
C GLY A 51 -15.87 -2.58 -9.94
N PRO A 52 -16.76 -1.58 -10.20
CA PRO A 52 -16.95 -1.01 -11.54
C PRO A 52 -15.65 -0.58 -12.23
N ALA A 53 -14.71 -0.06 -11.47
CA ALA A 53 -13.43 0.40 -11.99
C ALA A 53 -12.60 -0.70 -12.67
N GLY A 54 -12.57 -1.90 -12.07
CA GLY A 54 -11.90 -3.05 -12.68
C GLY A 54 -12.57 -3.49 -13.97
N GLU A 55 -13.91 -3.51 -14.00
CA GLU A 55 -14.70 -3.87 -15.18
C GLU A 55 -14.49 -2.88 -16.33
N LYS A 56 -14.32 -1.58 -16.03
CA LYS A 56 -14.15 -0.51 -17.01
C LYS A 56 -12.71 -0.28 -17.44
N GLY A 57 -11.73 -0.78 -16.68
CA GLY A 57 -10.33 -0.67 -17.04
C GLY A 57 -9.56 0.50 -16.41
N SER A 58 -10.02 1.05 -15.30
CA SER A 58 -9.26 2.03 -14.51
C SER A 58 -7.92 1.44 -14.06
N ARG A 59 -6.83 2.19 -14.28
CA ARG A 59 -5.47 1.69 -14.03
C ARG A 59 -5.14 1.45 -12.56
N PHE A 60 -5.82 2.13 -11.67
CA PHE A 60 -5.67 1.91 -10.23
C PHE A 60 -6.85 1.17 -9.60
N ALA A 61 -7.56 0.37 -10.41
CA ALA A 61 -8.54 -0.55 -9.87
C ALA A 61 -7.90 -1.58 -8.94
N VAL A 62 -8.58 -1.85 -7.81
CA VAL A 62 -8.12 -2.79 -6.79
C VAL A 62 -8.97 -4.04 -6.74
N ILE A 63 -8.41 -5.12 -6.21
CA ILE A 63 -9.16 -6.28 -5.74
C ILE A 63 -9.62 -5.97 -4.31
N VAL A 64 -10.85 -6.29 -3.97
CA VAL A 64 -11.40 -6.11 -2.63
C VAL A 64 -11.76 -7.47 -2.05
N MET A 65 -11.14 -7.80 -0.92
CA MET A 65 -11.40 -9.03 -0.18
C MET A 65 -12.64 -8.85 0.68
N ASP A 66 -13.55 -9.82 0.62
CA ASP A 66 -14.80 -9.89 1.39
C ASP A 66 -15.65 -8.60 1.35
N GLY A 67 -15.51 -7.84 0.25
CA GLY A 67 -16.24 -6.60 0.03
C GLY A 67 -15.76 -5.38 0.82
N GLU A 68 -14.72 -5.53 1.66
CA GLU A 68 -14.28 -4.48 2.60
C GLU A 68 -12.79 -4.16 2.54
N PHE A 69 -11.92 -5.15 2.25
CA PHE A 69 -10.49 -5.04 2.43
C PHE A 69 -9.77 -4.95 1.08
N PRO A 70 -9.44 -3.73 0.59
CA PRO A 70 -8.73 -3.59 -0.66
C PRO A 70 -7.34 -4.24 -0.56
N ALA A 71 -7.06 -5.12 -1.50
CA ALA A 71 -5.81 -5.84 -1.65
C ALA A 71 -4.99 -5.23 -2.78
N GLY A 72 -3.98 -4.50 -2.37
CA GLY A 72 -2.89 -4.07 -3.22
C GLY A 72 -3.18 -2.91 -4.17
N ARG A 73 -2.20 -2.03 -4.25
CA ARG A 73 -2.04 -0.98 -5.25
C ARG A 73 -1.43 -1.56 -6.53
N GLY A 74 -1.40 -0.79 -7.61
CA GLY A 74 -0.75 -1.18 -8.87
C GLY A 74 -1.68 -1.87 -9.88
N GLY A 75 -3.00 -1.70 -9.77
CA GLY A 75 -3.93 -2.10 -10.83
C GLY A 75 -4.28 -3.59 -10.87
N LEU A 76 -4.18 -4.31 -9.76
CA LEU A 76 -4.56 -5.74 -9.71
C LEU A 76 -6.03 -5.99 -10.10
N GLY A 77 -6.92 -5.04 -9.76
CA GLY A 77 -8.32 -5.09 -10.17
C GLY A 77 -8.51 -4.98 -11.69
N LEU A 78 -7.67 -4.19 -12.37
CA LEU A 78 -7.64 -4.13 -13.84
C LEU A 78 -7.27 -5.48 -14.44
N THR A 79 -6.31 -6.20 -13.85
CA THR A 79 -5.89 -7.51 -14.34
C THR A 79 -7.05 -8.52 -14.31
N LEU A 80 -7.85 -8.55 -13.24
CA LEU A 80 -9.06 -9.38 -13.18
C LEU A 80 -10.12 -8.90 -14.16
N GLY A 81 -10.34 -7.59 -14.25
CA GLY A 81 -11.29 -7.00 -15.20
C GLY A 81 -10.94 -7.32 -16.66
N ALA A 82 -9.66 -7.25 -17.03
CA ALA A 82 -9.18 -7.61 -18.36
C ALA A 82 -9.45 -9.10 -18.72
N LYS A 83 -9.61 -9.95 -17.71
CA LYS A 83 -10.01 -11.37 -17.88
C LYS A 83 -11.52 -11.59 -17.84
N ASN A 84 -12.32 -10.53 -17.69
CA ASN A 84 -13.75 -10.58 -17.40
C ASN A 84 -14.07 -11.38 -16.14
N CYS A 85 -13.20 -11.35 -15.12
CA CYS A 85 -13.38 -12.05 -13.85
C CYS A 85 -13.87 -11.06 -12.76
N LYS A 86 -15.13 -11.21 -12.36
CA LYS A 86 -15.77 -10.34 -11.36
C LYS A 86 -15.33 -10.69 -9.94
N TYR A 87 -15.24 -11.99 -9.66
CA TYR A 87 -14.86 -12.49 -8.33
C TYR A 87 -14.18 -13.84 -8.40
N VAL A 88 -13.43 -14.11 -7.34
CA VAL A 88 -12.98 -15.44 -6.95
C VAL A 88 -13.56 -15.71 -5.57
N ARG A 89 -14.28 -16.81 -5.38
CA ARG A 89 -14.81 -17.26 -4.10
C ARG A 89 -14.21 -18.61 -3.74
N VAL A 90 -13.79 -18.75 -2.49
CA VAL A 90 -13.19 -19.98 -1.98
C VAL A 90 -13.93 -20.42 -0.72
N LYS A 91 -14.36 -21.69 -0.71
CA LYS A 91 -14.95 -22.34 0.46
C LYS A 91 -14.31 -23.71 0.64
N GLY A 92 -13.94 -24.05 1.86
CA GLY A 92 -13.40 -25.35 2.21
C GLY A 92 -14.06 -25.87 3.48
N THR A 93 -14.24 -27.19 3.54
CA THR A 93 -14.74 -27.92 4.72
C THR A 93 -13.61 -28.60 5.48
N GLY A 94 -12.41 -28.69 4.90
CA GLY A 94 -11.23 -29.29 5.50
C GLY A 94 -10.60 -28.43 6.59
N GLU A 95 -9.95 -29.08 7.56
CA GLU A 95 -9.16 -28.43 8.59
C GLU A 95 -7.68 -28.38 8.20
N LEU A 96 -7.05 -27.22 8.34
CA LEU A 96 -5.60 -27.11 8.29
C LEU A 96 -5.02 -27.42 9.67
N ARG A 97 -4.32 -28.55 9.78
CA ARG A 97 -3.62 -28.92 11.02
C ARG A 97 -2.13 -28.65 10.84
N GLY A 98 -1.56 -27.80 11.72
CA GLY A 98 -0.11 -27.67 11.83
C GLY A 98 0.50 -28.98 12.35
N ALA A 99 1.77 -29.22 12.01
CA ALA A 99 2.47 -30.44 12.42
C ALA A 99 2.67 -30.49 13.96
N ASP A 100 2.85 -29.34 14.60
CA ASP A 100 2.95 -29.22 16.07
C ASP A 100 1.96 -28.15 16.60
N PRO A 101 0.74 -28.57 16.97
CA PRO A 101 -0.26 -27.66 17.52
C PRO A 101 0.13 -27.03 18.85
N GLY A 102 0.96 -27.71 19.66
CA GLY A 102 1.42 -27.19 20.95
C GLY A 102 2.41 -26.05 20.78
N ALA A 103 3.43 -26.23 19.94
CA ALA A 103 4.36 -25.17 19.56
C ALA A 103 3.65 -23.99 18.88
N MET A 104 2.65 -24.26 18.02
CA MET A 104 1.84 -23.23 17.38
C MET A 104 1.06 -22.40 18.41
N ALA A 105 0.46 -23.03 19.41
CA ALA A 105 -0.26 -22.34 20.47
C ALA A 105 0.69 -21.45 21.29
N ALA A 106 1.87 -21.95 21.63
CA ALA A 106 2.87 -21.20 22.40
C ALA A 106 3.38 -19.97 21.65
N VAL A 107 3.74 -20.09 20.38
CA VAL A 107 4.22 -18.94 19.57
C VAL A 107 3.10 -17.92 19.31
N ARG A 108 1.85 -18.39 19.15
CA ARG A 108 0.69 -17.51 19.05
C ARG A 108 0.51 -16.66 20.31
N GLU A 109 0.66 -17.26 21.49
CA GLU A 109 0.57 -16.54 22.76
C GLU A 109 1.70 -15.53 22.91
N ASP A 110 2.93 -15.87 22.54
CA ASP A 110 4.06 -14.94 22.51
C ASP A 110 3.78 -13.74 21.61
N ILE A 111 3.31 -13.95 20.37
CA ILE A 111 2.97 -12.88 19.44
C ILE A 111 1.86 -12.00 20.00
N LEU A 112 0.81 -12.57 20.59
CA LEU A 112 -0.27 -11.82 21.21
C LEU A 112 0.24 -10.94 22.38
N ARG A 113 1.11 -11.48 23.22
CA ARG A 113 1.73 -10.75 24.33
C ARG A 113 2.60 -9.60 23.83
N MET A 114 3.47 -9.84 22.84
CA MET A 114 4.35 -8.83 22.25
C MET A 114 3.55 -7.72 21.57
N THR A 115 2.53 -8.06 20.79
CA THR A 115 1.67 -7.06 20.12
C THR A 115 0.83 -6.28 21.13
N ALA A 116 0.39 -6.90 22.22
CA ALA A 116 -0.30 -6.22 23.32
C ALA A 116 0.61 -5.23 24.09
N ALA A 117 1.92 -5.48 24.12
CA ALA A 117 2.90 -4.59 24.73
C ALA A 117 3.36 -3.44 23.81
N SER A 118 3.01 -3.47 22.51
CA SER A 118 3.42 -2.45 21.55
C SER A 118 2.65 -1.14 21.73
N PRO A 119 3.31 -0.01 22.03
CA PRO A 119 2.63 1.29 22.14
C PRO A 119 1.94 1.71 20.85
N THR A 120 2.54 1.43 19.69
CA THR A 120 1.98 1.73 18.37
C THR A 120 0.68 0.98 18.11
N LEU A 121 0.58 -0.28 18.56
CA LEU A 121 -0.61 -1.09 18.31
C LEU A 121 -1.70 -0.85 19.35
N THR A 122 -1.36 -0.86 20.62
CA THR A 122 -2.32 -0.93 21.73
C THR A 122 -2.24 0.22 22.73
N GLY A 123 -1.24 1.10 22.61
CA GLY A 123 -1.08 2.27 23.47
C GLY A 123 -2.26 3.25 23.40
N SER A 124 -2.24 4.27 24.27
CA SER A 124 -3.31 5.28 24.37
C SER A 124 -3.57 6.04 23.03
N HIS A 125 -2.57 6.12 22.17
CA HIS A 125 -2.62 6.71 20.83
C HIS A 125 -2.43 5.66 19.72
N GLY A 126 -2.53 4.37 20.05
CA GLY A 126 -2.27 3.26 19.15
C GLY A 126 -3.40 2.94 18.17
N PHE A 127 -3.09 2.05 17.25
CA PHE A 127 -3.99 1.63 16.17
C PHE A 127 -5.30 1.00 16.66
N LYS A 128 -5.27 0.28 17.78
CA LYS A 128 -6.47 -0.32 18.38
C LYS A 128 -7.51 0.73 18.77
N ARG A 129 -7.07 1.95 19.09
CA ARG A 129 -7.94 3.05 19.54
C ARG A 129 -8.35 4.00 18.43
N PHE A 130 -7.46 4.26 17.48
CA PHE A 130 -7.63 5.29 16.44
C PHE A 130 -7.50 4.75 15.01
N GLY A 131 -7.37 3.42 14.85
CA GLY A 131 -6.98 2.86 13.57
C GLY A 131 -5.58 3.34 13.15
N SER A 132 -5.19 3.09 11.91
CA SER A 132 -3.94 3.61 11.36
C SER A 132 -3.93 5.14 11.24
N GLY A 133 -5.07 5.81 11.35
CA GLY A 133 -5.19 7.27 11.43
C GLY A 133 -4.44 7.89 12.61
N ALA A 134 -4.08 7.09 13.63
CA ALA A 134 -3.19 7.49 14.71
C ALA A 134 -1.87 8.12 14.23
N LEU A 135 -1.38 7.75 13.05
CA LEU A 135 -0.15 8.29 12.46
C LEU A 135 -0.31 9.72 11.96
N PHE A 136 -1.53 10.20 11.72
CA PHE A 136 -1.76 11.48 11.04
C PHE A 136 -1.05 12.66 11.72
N GLN A 137 -1.30 12.86 13.02
CA GLN A 137 -0.69 13.97 13.76
C GLN A 137 0.84 13.82 13.86
N VAL A 138 1.33 12.61 14.12
CA VAL A 138 2.77 12.34 14.22
C VAL A 138 3.50 12.68 12.92
N MET A 139 2.89 12.38 11.76
CA MET A 139 3.48 12.70 10.46
C MET A 139 3.48 14.21 10.20
N ASP A 140 2.41 14.90 10.57
CA ASP A 140 2.33 16.34 10.43
C ASP A 140 3.34 17.07 11.32
N ASP A 141 3.40 16.74 12.61
CA ASP A 141 4.32 17.32 13.58
C ASP A 141 5.80 17.15 13.22
N ASN A 142 6.10 16.16 12.38
CA ASN A 142 7.47 15.84 11.95
C ASN A 142 7.81 16.30 10.52
N GLY A 143 6.95 17.08 9.88
CA GLY A 143 7.19 17.58 8.52
C GLY A 143 7.15 16.50 7.45
N LEU A 144 6.25 15.51 7.61
CA LEU A 144 6.09 14.39 6.70
C LEU A 144 4.70 14.34 6.05
N MET A 145 3.82 15.32 6.36
CA MET A 145 2.46 15.35 5.83
C MET A 145 2.44 15.97 4.43
N PRO A 146 2.27 15.15 3.35
CA PRO A 146 2.21 15.68 2.00
C PRO A 146 0.98 16.58 1.84
N THR A 147 1.21 17.85 1.52
CA THR A 147 0.17 18.86 1.42
C THR A 147 0.22 19.54 0.06
N ASN A 148 -0.97 19.75 -0.56
CA ASN A 148 -1.12 20.40 -1.86
C ASN A 148 -0.17 19.78 -2.91
N ASN A 149 -0.37 18.52 -3.26
CA ASN A 149 0.47 17.76 -4.19
C ASN A 149 1.96 17.75 -3.80
N PHE A 150 2.29 17.57 -2.52
CA PHE A 150 3.66 17.61 -1.99
C PHE A 150 4.39 18.95 -2.13
N ARG A 151 3.68 20.06 -2.38
CA ARG A 151 4.28 21.39 -2.33
C ARG A 151 4.72 21.75 -0.93
N ARG A 152 4.03 21.24 0.09
CA ARG A 152 4.36 21.41 1.51
C ARG A 152 4.36 20.05 2.21
N ALA A 153 5.04 20.00 3.35
CA ALA A 153 5.19 18.81 4.19
C ALA A 153 4.50 18.97 5.56
N HIS A 154 3.66 19.99 5.70
CA HIS A 154 2.88 20.30 6.90
C HIS A 154 1.49 20.81 6.51
N PHE A 155 0.48 20.42 7.28
CA PHE A 155 -0.92 20.81 7.06
C PHE A 155 -1.49 21.58 8.24
N GLY A 156 -1.60 22.88 8.12
CA GLY A 156 -2.02 23.79 9.21
C GLY A 156 -3.41 23.52 9.82
N ALA A 157 -4.23 22.65 9.21
CA ALA A 157 -5.53 22.23 9.73
C ALA A 157 -5.50 20.84 10.37
N ALA A 158 -4.34 20.22 10.59
CA ALA A 158 -4.20 18.84 11.03
C ALA A 158 -5.00 18.50 12.29
N GLU A 159 -4.99 19.37 13.30
CA GLU A 159 -5.74 19.16 14.55
C GLU A 159 -7.26 19.04 14.35
N LYS A 160 -7.80 19.71 13.32
CA LYS A 160 -9.25 19.70 13.02
C LYS A 160 -9.72 18.40 12.38
N ILE A 161 -8.79 17.64 11.79
CA ILE A 161 -9.10 16.50 10.93
C ILE A 161 -8.28 15.24 11.25
N ASN A 162 -7.55 15.20 12.35
CA ASN A 162 -6.78 14.02 12.79
C ASN A 162 -7.71 12.92 13.34
N ALA A 163 -7.13 11.79 13.72
CA ALA A 163 -7.87 10.65 14.24
C ALA A 163 -8.71 10.98 15.49
N ALA A 164 -8.27 11.95 16.32
CA ALA A 164 -9.04 12.39 17.48
C ALA A 164 -10.30 13.16 17.06
N ALA A 165 -10.21 14.00 16.04
CA ALA A 165 -11.36 14.70 15.45
C ALA A 165 -12.38 13.72 14.86
N TYR A 166 -11.91 12.69 14.11
CA TYR A 166 -12.77 11.60 13.63
C TYR A 166 -13.45 10.86 14.78
N LYS A 167 -12.71 10.53 15.83
CA LYS A 167 -13.27 9.86 17.00
C LYS A 167 -14.35 10.71 17.69
N LYS A 168 -14.11 11.99 17.87
CA LYS A 168 -15.09 12.93 18.44
C LYS A 168 -16.35 13.05 17.58
N ARG A 169 -16.19 13.11 16.24
CA ARG A 169 -17.31 13.32 15.29
C ARG A 169 -18.16 12.06 15.12
N TYR A 170 -17.54 10.89 14.97
CA TYR A 170 -18.22 9.67 14.54
C TYR A 170 -18.39 8.62 15.66
N ASN A 171 -17.70 8.75 16.78
CA ASN A 171 -17.68 7.73 17.85
C ASN A 171 -17.53 6.29 17.28
N PRO A 172 -16.50 6.02 16.49
CA PRO A 172 -16.37 4.79 15.72
C PRO A 172 -16.07 3.58 16.58
N GLN A 173 -16.45 2.42 16.05
CA GLN A 173 -16.03 1.12 16.59
C GLN A 173 -14.74 0.66 15.89
N SER A 174 -13.84 0.02 16.66
CA SER A 174 -12.65 -0.63 16.10
C SER A 174 -13.05 -1.83 15.24
N HIS A 175 -12.54 -1.90 14.03
CA HIS A 175 -12.82 -2.92 13.03
C HIS A 175 -11.53 -3.51 12.47
N GLY A 176 -11.58 -4.72 11.91
CA GLY A 176 -10.40 -5.36 11.32
C GLY A 176 -10.75 -6.66 10.60
N CYS A 177 -9.74 -7.26 10.00
CA CYS A 177 -9.87 -8.55 9.32
C CYS A 177 -10.42 -9.63 10.27
N PRO A 178 -11.08 -10.68 9.74
CA PRO A 178 -11.57 -11.79 10.55
C PRO A 178 -10.48 -12.36 11.47
N GLY A 179 -10.79 -12.52 12.75
CA GLY A 179 -9.85 -13.04 13.76
C GLY A 179 -8.72 -12.09 14.18
N CYS A 180 -8.66 -10.87 13.65
CA CYS A 180 -7.60 -9.92 13.96
C CYS A 180 -7.76 -9.29 15.37
N HIS A 181 -6.70 -9.35 16.17
CA HIS A 181 -6.67 -8.74 17.51
C HIS A 181 -6.25 -7.26 17.52
N ILE A 182 -5.59 -6.78 16.44
CA ILE A 182 -5.12 -5.39 16.32
C ILE A 182 -6.28 -4.46 16.01
N LYS A 183 -7.18 -4.86 15.08
CA LYS A 183 -8.34 -4.06 14.65
C LYS A 183 -7.95 -2.63 14.25
N CYS A 184 -7.06 -2.52 13.26
CA CYS A 184 -6.46 -1.24 12.83
C CYS A 184 -7.37 -0.36 11.97
N ARG A 185 -8.62 -0.70 11.80
CA ARG A 185 -9.64 0.07 11.05
C ARG A 185 -10.72 0.57 11.98
N SER A 186 -11.53 1.48 11.48
CA SER A 186 -12.64 2.07 12.21
C SER A 186 -13.89 2.14 11.33
N VAL A 187 -15.04 1.90 11.93
CA VAL A 187 -16.35 1.98 11.26
C VAL A 187 -17.26 2.87 12.13
N ALA A 188 -17.88 3.86 11.51
CA ALA A 188 -18.84 4.71 12.19
C ALA A 188 -20.18 3.99 12.43
N PRO A 189 -21.01 4.42 13.38
CA PRO A 189 -22.39 3.96 13.51
C PRO A 189 -23.11 4.08 12.16
N GLY A 190 -23.86 3.04 11.79
CA GLY A 190 -24.49 2.95 10.46
C GLY A 190 -23.63 2.27 9.38
N GLY A 191 -22.43 1.81 9.73
CA GLY A 191 -21.60 0.98 8.84
C GLY A 191 -20.69 1.75 7.88
N LEU A 192 -20.58 3.08 8.01
CA LEU A 192 -19.67 3.88 7.17
C LEU A 192 -18.20 3.54 7.51
N PRO A 193 -17.42 2.99 6.56
CA PRO A 193 -16.00 2.75 6.77
C PRO A 193 -15.25 4.08 6.87
N LEU A 194 -14.52 4.29 7.95
CA LEU A 194 -13.72 5.48 8.13
C LEU A 194 -12.32 5.31 7.52
N PRO A 195 -11.74 6.38 6.97
CA PRO A 195 -10.44 6.32 6.32
C PRO A 195 -9.34 5.95 7.32
N GLY A 196 -8.38 5.11 6.90
CA GLY A 196 -7.10 4.97 7.57
C GLY A 196 -6.15 6.11 7.19
N PHE A 197 -4.93 6.09 7.75
CA PHE A 197 -3.93 7.15 7.60
C PHE A 197 -3.75 7.63 6.15
N GLU A 198 -3.54 6.71 5.21
CA GLU A 198 -3.30 7.05 3.82
C GLU A 198 -4.46 7.82 3.19
N SER A 199 -5.68 7.31 3.35
CA SER A 199 -6.87 7.98 2.80
C SER A 199 -7.19 9.29 3.53
N MET A 200 -6.94 9.36 4.84
CA MET A 200 -7.08 10.61 5.60
C MET A 200 -6.16 11.68 5.01
N SER A 201 -4.87 11.43 4.96
CA SER A 201 -3.87 12.37 4.46
C SER A 201 -4.16 12.79 3.02
N HIS A 202 -4.50 11.83 2.15
CA HIS A 202 -4.69 12.09 0.73
C HIS A 202 -5.98 12.88 0.43
N PHE A 203 -7.09 12.55 1.08
CA PHE A 203 -8.35 13.30 0.90
C PHE A 203 -8.47 14.55 1.81
N THR A 204 -7.41 14.88 2.54
CA THR A 204 -7.34 16.14 3.29
C THR A 204 -6.12 16.96 2.84
N ALA A 205 -4.97 16.78 3.47
CA ALA A 205 -3.78 17.59 3.26
C ALA A 205 -3.35 17.63 1.78
N LEU A 206 -3.30 16.48 1.10
CA LEU A 206 -2.79 16.41 -0.27
C LEU A 206 -3.62 17.22 -1.26
N ILE A 207 -4.95 17.31 -1.06
CA ILE A 207 -5.87 18.08 -1.92
C ILE A 207 -6.40 19.39 -1.27
N GLY A 208 -5.91 19.74 -0.07
CA GLY A 208 -6.30 20.96 0.63
C GLY A 208 -7.70 20.92 1.27
N ASN A 209 -8.34 19.76 1.39
CA ASN A 209 -9.67 19.63 2.00
C ASN A 209 -9.61 19.52 3.53
N THR A 210 -10.50 20.24 4.22
CA THR A 210 -10.59 20.26 5.69
C THR A 210 -11.90 19.66 6.23
N ASP A 211 -12.72 19.07 5.37
CA ASP A 211 -14.02 18.51 5.74
C ASP A 211 -13.92 17.01 6.00
N LEU A 212 -14.27 16.59 7.22
CA LEU A 212 -14.26 15.18 7.66
C LEU A 212 -15.31 14.34 6.92
N GLU A 213 -16.48 14.90 6.59
CA GLU A 213 -17.56 14.17 5.91
C GLU A 213 -17.19 13.93 4.44
N VAL A 214 -16.63 14.94 3.79
CA VAL A 214 -16.09 14.79 2.41
C VAL A 214 -15.02 13.70 2.38
N THR A 215 -14.10 13.71 3.33
CA THR A 215 -13.01 12.71 3.40
C THR A 215 -13.52 11.29 3.61
N ALA A 216 -14.46 11.10 4.56
CA ALA A 216 -15.05 9.79 4.82
C ALA A 216 -15.88 9.28 3.62
N SER A 217 -16.66 10.17 3.00
CA SER A 217 -17.47 9.84 1.84
C SER A 217 -16.64 9.54 0.59
N ALA A 218 -15.56 10.29 0.35
CA ALA A 218 -14.61 10.03 -0.73
C ALA A 218 -13.93 8.65 -0.58
N HIS A 219 -13.52 8.32 0.65
CA HIS A 219 -12.97 6.99 0.96
C HIS A 219 -14.00 5.87 0.68
N ALA A 220 -15.23 6.03 1.17
CA ALA A 220 -16.30 5.06 0.94
C ALA A 220 -16.63 4.91 -0.56
N LEU A 221 -16.63 6.02 -1.31
CA LEU A 221 -16.83 6.00 -2.76
C LEU A 221 -15.71 5.23 -3.47
N CYS A 222 -14.45 5.43 -3.09
CA CYS A 222 -13.33 4.65 -3.64
C CYS A 222 -13.52 3.14 -3.40
N LEU A 223 -13.91 2.73 -2.19
CA LEU A 223 -14.20 1.33 -1.88
C LEU A 223 -15.35 0.78 -2.74
N SER A 224 -16.42 1.56 -2.93
CA SER A 224 -17.58 1.14 -3.73
C SER A 224 -17.25 1.01 -5.23
N LEU A 225 -16.40 1.88 -5.75
CA LEU A 225 -15.92 1.82 -7.12
C LEU A 225 -14.85 0.74 -7.33
N GLY A 226 -14.17 0.33 -6.27
CA GLY A 226 -13.02 -0.58 -6.31
C GLY A 226 -11.77 0.09 -6.89
N ILE A 227 -11.47 1.32 -6.46
CA ILE A 227 -10.25 2.07 -6.82
C ILE A 227 -9.35 2.30 -5.60
N ASP A 228 -8.05 2.42 -5.87
CA ASP A 228 -7.06 2.80 -4.86
C ASP A 228 -7.27 4.26 -4.42
N PRO A 229 -7.60 4.54 -3.14
CA PRO A 229 -7.83 5.90 -2.67
C PRO A 229 -6.57 6.78 -2.71
N ILE A 230 -5.37 6.19 -2.60
CA ILE A 230 -4.10 6.90 -2.69
C ILE A 230 -3.91 7.45 -4.10
N SER A 231 -3.96 6.59 -5.11
CA SER A 231 -3.80 6.98 -6.50
C SER A 231 -4.92 7.93 -6.97
N ALA A 232 -6.16 7.69 -6.53
CA ALA A 232 -7.28 8.55 -6.87
C ALA A 232 -7.11 9.99 -6.33
N ALA A 233 -6.76 10.14 -5.06
CA ALA A 233 -6.54 11.47 -4.47
C ALA A 233 -5.26 12.14 -4.99
N SER A 234 -4.20 11.37 -5.29
CA SER A 234 -2.99 11.91 -5.92
C SER A 234 -3.26 12.41 -7.34
N ALA A 235 -4.13 11.73 -8.11
CA ALA A 235 -4.56 12.20 -9.41
C ALA A 235 -5.39 13.50 -9.30
N LEU A 236 -6.25 13.62 -8.26
CA LEU A 236 -6.97 14.87 -7.95
C LEU A 236 -6.00 16.01 -7.59
N ALA A 237 -5.00 15.74 -6.75
CA ALA A 237 -4.01 16.75 -6.36
C ALA A 237 -3.18 17.25 -7.56
N CYS A 238 -2.76 16.32 -8.40
CA CYS A 238 -2.06 16.62 -9.65
C CYS A 238 -2.92 17.45 -10.61
N HIS A 239 -4.19 17.07 -10.76
CA HIS A 239 -5.17 17.82 -11.56
C HIS A 239 -5.35 19.25 -11.06
N ALA A 240 -5.61 19.40 -9.75
CA ALA A 240 -5.80 20.70 -9.12
C ALA A 240 -4.60 21.63 -9.32
N GLU A 241 -3.38 21.11 -9.25
CA GLU A 241 -2.17 21.90 -9.47
C GLU A 241 -1.96 22.26 -10.96
N ILE A 242 -2.29 21.35 -11.88
CA ILE A 242 -2.16 21.61 -13.33
C ILE A 242 -3.17 22.67 -13.80
N THR A 243 -4.39 22.61 -13.28
CA THR A 243 -5.50 23.46 -13.71
C THR A 243 -5.68 24.71 -12.85
N ASP A 244 -4.94 24.82 -11.74
CA ASP A 244 -5.12 25.86 -10.71
C ASP A 244 -6.56 25.86 -10.14
N GLU A 245 -7.18 24.67 -10.07
CA GLU A 245 -8.55 24.49 -9.61
C GLU A 245 -8.62 24.22 -8.10
N SER A 246 -9.47 24.93 -7.38
CA SER A 246 -9.85 24.58 -6.01
C SER A 246 -10.94 23.50 -6.02
N LEU A 247 -10.63 22.32 -5.45
CA LEU A 247 -11.54 21.18 -5.46
C LEU A 247 -12.68 21.35 -4.45
N THR A 248 -13.90 21.64 -4.95
CA THR A 248 -15.11 21.58 -4.11
C THR A 248 -15.52 20.13 -3.82
N PRO A 249 -16.36 19.88 -2.78
CA PRO A 249 -16.88 18.55 -2.52
C PRO A 249 -17.54 17.89 -3.75
N GLU A 250 -18.38 18.62 -4.47
CA GLU A 250 -19.08 18.14 -5.67
C GLU A 250 -18.09 17.76 -6.75
N ARG A 251 -17.02 18.55 -6.89
CA ARG A 251 -15.98 18.31 -7.88
C ARG A 251 -15.19 17.04 -7.53
N ILE A 252 -14.81 16.86 -6.28
CA ILE A 252 -14.14 15.65 -5.78
C ILE A 252 -14.97 14.41 -6.12
N PHE A 253 -16.25 14.41 -5.76
CA PHE A 253 -17.12 13.25 -6.00
C PHE A 253 -17.37 12.99 -7.49
N SER A 254 -17.55 14.03 -8.28
CA SER A 254 -17.73 13.91 -9.74
C SER A 254 -16.52 13.28 -10.41
N LEU A 255 -15.31 13.77 -10.09
CA LEU A 255 -14.06 13.24 -10.64
C LEU A 255 -13.79 11.80 -10.18
N LEU A 256 -13.99 11.48 -8.89
CA LEU A 256 -13.86 10.12 -8.39
C LEU A 256 -14.81 9.14 -9.07
N ALA A 257 -16.07 9.53 -9.24
CA ALA A 257 -17.03 8.70 -9.97
C ALA A 257 -16.62 8.50 -11.44
N GLY A 258 -16.11 9.55 -12.06
CA GLY A 258 -15.56 9.51 -13.42
C GLY A 258 -14.34 8.59 -13.54
N MET A 259 -13.39 8.63 -12.59
CA MET A 259 -12.22 7.74 -12.55
C MET A 259 -12.62 6.27 -12.46
N GLY A 260 -13.59 5.95 -11.60
CA GLY A 260 -14.02 4.56 -11.41
C GLY A 260 -14.88 4.02 -12.54
N ARG A 261 -15.55 4.88 -13.32
CA ARG A 261 -16.41 4.48 -14.44
C ARG A 261 -15.79 4.76 -15.80
N LEU A 262 -14.63 5.40 -15.85
CA LEU A 262 -13.96 5.95 -17.03
C LEU A 262 -14.93 6.82 -17.88
N GLN A 263 -15.50 7.83 -17.24
CA GLN A 263 -16.46 8.75 -17.85
C GLN A 263 -16.06 10.21 -17.62
N GLY A 264 -16.35 11.06 -18.63
CA GLY A 264 -16.04 12.47 -18.56
C GLY A 264 -14.57 12.74 -18.30
N GLU A 265 -14.25 13.86 -17.68
CA GLU A 265 -12.89 14.28 -17.32
C GLU A 265 -12.20 13.30 -16.35
N GLY A 266 -12.97 12.65 -15.47
CA GLY A 266 -12.43 11.61 -14.58
C GLY A 266 -11.86 10.40 -15.31
N ALA A 267 -12.23 10.14 -16.57
CA ALA A 267 -11.66 9.07 -17.36
C ALA A 267 -10.16 9.27 -17.62
N GLU A 268 -9.73 10.50 -17.87
CA GLU A 268 -8.31 10.82 -18.08
C GLU A 268 -7.52 10.63 -16.78
N LEU A 269 -8.09 11.07 -15.65
CA LEU A 269 -7.50 10.87 -14.32
C LEU A 269 -7.44 9.38 -13.93
N GLY A 270 -8.39 8.57 -14.39
CA GLY A 270 -8.44 7.11 -14.19
C GLY A 270 -7.27 6.36 -14.83
N CYS A 271 -6.48 7.03 -15.68
CA CYS A 271 -5.22 6.53 -16.22
C CYS A 271 -4.01 6.67 -15.26
N GLY A 272 -4.18 7.37 -14.14
CA GLY A 272 -3.12 7.68 -13.17
C GLY A 272 -2.42 9.02 -13.44
N SER A 273 -1.87 9.62 -12.37
CA SER A 273 -1.29 10.97 -12.42
C SER A 273 -0.15 11.12 -13.41
N ALA A 274 0.69 10.08 -13.58
CA ALA A 274 1.82 10.13 -14.51
C ALA A 274 1.40 10.26 -15.97
N ILE A 275 0.38 9.53 -16.39
CA ILE A 275 -0.14 9.58 -17.75
C ILE A 275 -0.91 10.89 -17.96
N TYR A 276 -1.75 11.26 -16.99
CA TYR A 276 -2.51 12.49 -17.03
C TYR A 276 -1.60 13.73 -17.10
N ALA A 277 -0.62 13.87 -16.19
CA ALA A 277 0.30 15.00 -16.22
C ALA A 277 1.10 15.10 -17.53
N LYS A 278 1.52 13.95 -18.06
CA LYS A 278 2.19 13.89 -19.37
C LYS A 278 1.29 14.36 -20.50
N SER A 279 0.01 13.98 -20.54
CA SER A 279 -0.93 14.42 -21.57
C SER A 279 -1.22 15.92 -21.51
N MET A 280 -1.15 16.50 -20.31
CA MET A 280 -1.29 17.94 -20.06
C MET A 280 0.02 18.74 -20.28
N GLY A 281 1.12 18.09 -20.69
CA GLY A 281 2.41 18.74 -20.90
C GLY A 281 3.15 19.12 -19.61
N ARG A 282 2.73 18.59 -18.45
CA ARG A 282 3.27 18.90 -17.11
C ARG A 282 3.72 17.65 -16.34
N PRO A 283 4.55 16.77 -16.95
CA PRO A 283 4.93 15.49 -16.33
C PRO A 283 5.62 15.64 -14.97
N GLU A 284 6.27 16.78 -14.72
CA GLU A 284 6.95 17.11 -13.46
C GLU A 284 5.99 17.25 -12.27
N LEU A 285 4.69 17.43 -12.50
CA LEU A 285 3.68 17.58 -11.45
C LEU A 285 3.10 16.24 -10.98
N SER A 286 3.47 15.14 -11.61
CA SER A 286 3.11 13.80 -11.10
C SER A 286 4.06 13.39 -9.97
N MET A 287 3.52 13.28 -8.77
CA MET A 287 4.25 12.77 -7.61
C MET A 287 4.18 11.25 -7.59
N SER A 288 4.94 10.61 -8.48
CA SER A 288 4.94 9.15 -8.67
C SER A 288 6.32 8.60 -8.99
N VAL A 289 6.55 7.34 -8.68
CA VAL A 289 7.74 6.56 -9.08
C VAL A 289 7.27 5.33 -9.85
N LYS A 290 7.85 5.06 -11.01
CA LYS A 290 7.40 3.98 -11.91
C LYS A 290 5.88 4.02 -12.20
N SER A 291 5.35 5.23 -12.33
CA SER A 291 3.91 5.52 -12.55
C SER A 291 2.99 5.05 -11.42
N LEU A 292 3.51 4.77 -10.23
CA LEU A 292 2.73 4.54 -9.02
C LEU A 292 2.85 5.77 -8.12
N GLU A 293 1.74 6.40 -7.79
CA GLU A 293 1.66 7.61 -6.98
C GLU A 293 2.23 7.39 -5.58
N LEU A 294 2.89 8.40 -5.02
CA LEU A 294 3.47 8.33 -3.68
C LEU A 294 2.39 8.32 -2.60
N PRO A 295 2.53 7.48 -1.56
CA PRO A 295 1.64 7.49 -0.39
C PRO A 295 2.00 8.59 0.61
N SER A 296 1.31 8.59 1.76
CA SER A 296 1.27 9.67 2.75
C SER A 296 2.52 9.84 3.58
N CYS A 297 3.67 10.04 2.94
CA CYS A 297 4.88 10.45 3.66
C CYS A 297 5.78 11.27 2.73
N ASP A 298 6.02 12.51 3.09
CA ASP A 298 6.94 13.37 2.34
C ASP A 298 8.38 12.90 2.56
N PRO A 299 9.11 12.50 1.49
CA PRO A 299 10.46 11.95 1.62
C PRO A 299 11.49 12.97 2.10
N ARG A 300 11.20 14.28 2.02
CA ARG A 300 12.07 15.35 2.54
C ARG A 300 12.17 15.34 4.06
N GLY A 301 11.17 14.75 4.76
CA GLY A 301 11.17 14.59 6.21
C GLY A 301 11.82 13.29 6.71
N ALA A 302 12.12 12.33 5.83
CA ALA A 302 12.76 11.06 6.18
C ALA A 302 13.46 10.43 4.96
N TYR A 303 14.79 10.42 4.95
CA TYR A 303 15.58 10.00 3.80
C TYR A 303 15.54 8.48 3.53
N GLY A 304 15.21 7.68 4.56
CA GLY A 304 14.87 6.27 4.37
C GLY A 304 13.65 6.10 3.47
N MET A 305 12.63 6.97 3.59
CA MET A 305 11.47 6.98 2.70
C MET A 305 11.84 7.35 1.27
N ALA A 306 12.74 8.32 1.10
CA ALA A 306 13.23 8.74 -0.21
C ALA A 306 13.85 7.55 -0.97
N LEU A 307 14.76 6.83 -0.32
CA LEU A 307 15.41 5.66 -0.91
C LEU A 307 14.41 4.53 -1.16
N ALA A 308 13.52 4.23 -0.20
CA ALA A 308 12.50 3.19 -0.33
C ALA A 308 11.54 3.44 -1.50
N TYR A 309 11.09 4.67 -1.71
CA TYR A 309 10.22 5.01 -2.84
C TYR A 309 10.91 4.81 -4.18
N ALA A 310 12.14 5.27 -4.30
CA ALA A 310 12.90 5.20 -5.55
C ALA A 310 13.24 3.76 -5.92
N THR A 311 13.74 2.98 -4.95
CA THR A 311 14.28 1.64 -5.22
C THR A 311 13.25 0.52 -5.19
N SER A 312 12.05 0.74 -4.66
CA SER A 312 11.00 -0.30 -4.61
C SER A 312 10.70 -0.87 -6.00
N PRO A 313 10.75 -2.19 -6.20
CA PRO A 313 10.35 -2.83 -7.45
C PRO A 313 8.90 -2.50 -7.85
N ARG A 314 8.05 -2.23 -6.87
CA ARG A 314 6.64 -1.90 -7.06
C ARG A 314 6.41 -0.47 -7.57
N GLY A 315 7.36 0.43 -7.40
CA GLY A 315 7.22 1.87 -7.66
C GLY A 315 6.98 2.67 -6.39
N GLY A 316 6.28 3.80 -6.46
CA GLY A 316 6.03 4.71 -5.35
C GLY A 316 5.33 4.05 -4.15
N CYS A 317 6.06 3.21 -3.41
CA CYS A 317 5.51 2.45 -2.29
C CYS A 317 6.56 2.21 -1.21
N TYR A 318 6.30 2.65 0.01
CA TYR A 318 7.18 2.38 1.14
C TYR A 318 6.88 1.06 1.85
N LEU A 319 5.74 0.43 1.60
CA LEU A 319 5.31 -0.77 2.33
C LEU A 319 6.22 -1.99 2.13
N GLN A 320 7.05 -2.00 1.10
CA GLN A 320 8.04 -3.06 0.93
C GLN A 320 9.18 -2.94 1.94
N ALA A 321 9.62 -1.72 2.30
CA ALA A 321 10.66 -1.48 3.30
C ALA A 321 10.11 -0.99 4.65
N CYS A 322 9.00 -0.25 4.65
CA CYS A 322 8.36 0.34 5.82
C CYS A 322 9.35 1.09 6.77
N PRO A 323 10.17 2.02 6.24
CA PRO A 323 11.23 2.66 7.02
C PRO A 323 10.70 3.51 8.18
N ILE A 324 9.44 3.96 8.15
CA ILE A 324 8.77 4.70 9.25
C ILE A 324 8.97 4.00 10.59
N ARG A 325 8.91 2.67 10.62
CA ARG A 325 9.12 1.92 11.85
C ARG A 325 10.46 2.26 12.50
N HIS A 326 11.54 2.23 11.72
CA HIS A 326 12.89 2.50 12.21
C HIS A 326 13.13 3.99 12.43
N ASP A 327 12.71 4.82 11.49
CA ASP A 327 12.98 6.26 11.51
C ASP A 327 12.27 6.98 12.68
N PHE A 328 11.17 6.43 13.22
CA PHE A 328 10.39 7.06 14.29
C PHE A 328 10.37 6.31 15.62
N MET A 329 10.67 5.01 15.62
CA MET A 329 10.61 4.21 16.84
C MET A 329 11.99 3.93 17.43
N ASP A 330 13.00 3.81 16.56
CA ASP A 330 14.31 3.30 16.97
C ASP A 330 15.44 4.35 16.84
N MET A 331 15.18 5.53 16.21
CA MET A 331 16.25 6.48 15.88
C MET A 331 15.98 7.93 16.31
N PRO A 332 17.04 8.70 16.68
CA PRO A 332 16.93 10.15 16.90
C PRO A 332 16.48 10.89 15.63
N ALA A 333 15.80 12.02 15.81
CA ALA A 333 15.29 12.83 14.69
C ALA A 333 16.39 13.26 13.69
N SER A 334 17.63 13.49 14.15
CA SER A 334 18.77 13.85 13.32
C SER A 334 19.16 12.75 12.33
N GLU A 335 18.93 11.50 12.64
CA GLU A 335 19.27 10.36 11.77
C GLU A 335 18.24 10.09 10.67
N ARG A 336 17.08 10.71 10.74
CA ARG A 336 16.07 10.64 9.66
C ARG A 336 16.49 11.41 8.42
N LEU A 337 17.28 12.49 8.58
CA LEU A 337 17.68 13.45 7.55
C LEU A 337 19.08 13.19 7.02
N THR A 338 19.54 11.94 7.07
CA THR A 338 20.78 11.48 6.47
C THR A 338 20.59 10.17 5.73
N PHE A 339 21.38 9.93 4.68
CA PHE A 339 21.41 8.63 3.98
C PHE A 339 22.35 7.63 4.63
N ALA A 340 23.12 8.01 5.63
CA ALA A 340 24.08 7.11 6.29
C ALA A 340 23.36 5.85 6.80
N GLY A 341 23.74 4.67 6.28
CA GLY A 341 23.19 3.35 6.64
C GLY A 341 21.79 3.05 6.12
N LYS A 342 21.14 3.98 5.38
CA LYS A 342 19.80 3.76 4.83
C LYS A 342 19.76 2.70 3.74
N ASP A 343 20.80 2.56 2.96
CA ASP A 343 21.01 1.50 1.98
C ASP A 343 20.84 0.10 2.60
N ARG A 344 21.56 -0.15 3.69
CA ARG A 344 21.47 -1.41 4.46
C ARG A 344 20.12 -1.57 5.15
N GLN A 345 19.61 -0.51 5.77
CA GLN A 345 18.32 -0.51 6.44
C GLN A 345 17.20 -0.90 5.47
N ILE A 346 17.15 -0.28 4.29
CA ILE A 346 16.11 -0.52 3.29
C ILE A 346 16.22 -1.95 2.74
N LYS A 347 17.42 -2.40 2.36
CA LYS A 347 17.64 -3.77 1.86
C LYS A 347 17.13 -4.83 2.84
N LEU A 348 17.51 -4.73 4.12
CA LEU A 348 17.10 -5.69 5.13
C LEU A 348 15.60 -5.64 5.41
N ALA A 349 15.03 -4.44 5.43
CA ALA A 349 13.60 -4.27 5.65
C ALA A 349 12.75 -4.81 4.48
N GLU A 350 13.18 -4.62 3.25
CA GLU A 350 12.53 -5.21 2.07
C GLU A 350 12.52 -6.74 2.13
N ASP A 351 13.64 -7.36 2.46
CA ASP A 351 13.76 -8.81 2.56
C ASP A 351 12.84 -9.36 3.66
N ALA A 352 12.85 -8.71 4.83
CA ALA A 352 11.99 -9.09 5.93
C ALA A 352 10.49 -8.96 5.58
N ASN A 353 10.11 -7.86 4.96
CA ASN A 353 8.72 -7.62 4.55
C ASN A 353 8.27 -8.57 3.41
N ALA A 354 9.15 -8.88 2.45
CA ALA A 354 8.86 -9.85 1.40
C ALA A 354 8.68 -11.27 1.94
N ALA A 355 9.45 -11.66 2.97
CA ALA A 355 9.25 -12.92 3.68
C ALA A 355 7.87 -12.96 4.37
N VAL A 356 7.49 -11.90 5.07
CA VAL A 356 6.17 -11.79 5.75
C VAL A 356 5.03 -11.81 4.75
N ASP A 357 5.16 -11.11 3.61
CA ASP A 357 4.15 -11.13 2.53
C ASP A 357 4.01 -12.52 1.93
N SER A 358 5.11 -13.26 1.76
CA SER A 358 5.10 -14.64 1.27
C SER A 358 4.37 -15.61 2.22
N LEU A 359 4.36 -15.32 3.51
CA LEU A 359 3.57 -16.06 4.52
C LEU A 359 2.09 -15.62 4.56
N ILE A 360 1.70 -14.59 3.81
CA ILE A 360 0.34 -14.03 3.79
C ILE A 360 -0.11 -13.58 5.19
N VAL A 361 0.80 -12.96 5.96
CA VAL A 361 0.53 -12.45 7.30
C VAL A 361 0.64 -10.92 7.35
N CYS A 362 -0.01 -10.32 8.35
CA CYS A 362 -0.10 -8.87 8.46
C CYS A 362 1.22 -8.24 8.93
N LYS A 363 1.74 -7.26 8.20
CA LYS A 363 2.94 -6.49 8.57
C LYS A 363 2.80 -5.69 9.86
N TYR A 364 1.59 -5.29 10.24
CA TYR A 364 1.41 -4.56 11.51
C TYR A 364 1.77 -5.40 12.74
N VAL A 365 1.73 -6.72 12.65
CA VAL A 365 2.23 -7.60 13.71
C VAL A 365 3.72 -7.36 13.98
N MET A 366 4.50 -6.93 12.98
CA MET A 366 5.92 -6.59 13.12
C MET A 366 6.18 -5.35 14.00
N PHE A 367 5.17 -4.57 14.36
CA PHE A 367 5.30 -3.54 15.39
C PHE A 367 5.42 -4.12 16.83
N GLY A 368 5.27 -5.40 16.99
CA GLY A 368 5.44 -6.09 18.28
C GLY A 368 6.29 -7.34 18.19
N ALA A 369 6.15 -8.14 17.13
CA ALA A 369 6.89 -9.38 16.90
C ALA A 369 7.98 -9.22 15.83
N SER A 370 8.94 -10.12 15.78
CA SER A 370 10.04 -10.15 14.80
C SER A 370 9.94 -11.37 13.88
N LEU A 371 10.83 -11.48 12.89
CA LEU A 371 10.93 -12.67 12.04
C LEU A 371 11.24 -13.95 12.80
N THR A 372 11.77 -13.86 14.04
CA THR A 372 11.99 -15.03 14.88
C THR A 372 10.67 -15.72 15.23
N GLU A 373 9.65 -14.95 15.61
CA GLU A 373 8.32 -15.49 15.93
C GLU A 373 7.65 -16.07 14.68
N TYR A 374 7.82 -15.42 13.52
CA TYR A 374 7.30 -15.97 12.26
C TYR A 374 8.00 -17.29 11.88
N ALA A 375 9.32 -17.38 12.06
CA ALA A 375 10.08 -18.61 11.79
C ALA A 375 9.62 -19.75 12.72
N ARG A 376 9.42 -19.47 14.01
CA ARG A 376 8.88 -20.43 14.99
C ARG A 376 7.48 -20.90 14.62
N ALA A 377 6.61 -19.98 14.19
CA ALA A 377 5.26 -20.32 13.73
C ALA A 377 5.29 -21.20 12.48
N LEU A 378 6.17 -20.89 11.53
CA LEU A 378 6.33 -21.69 10.32
C LEU A 378 6.91 -23.07 10.62
N SER A 379 7.86 -23.16 11.55
CA SER A 379 8.41 -24.44 12.05
C SER A 379 7.31 -25.31 12.64
N ALA A 380 6.47 -24.75 13.51
CA ALA A 380 5.34 -25.47 14.11
C ALA A 380 4.29 -25.92 13.07
N ALA A 381 4.06 -25.10 12.04
CA ALA A 381 3.14 -25.45 10.96
C ALA A 381 3.66 -26.59 10.08
N LEU A 382 4.96 -26.58 9.76
CA LEU A 382 5.57 -27.52 8.81
C LEU A 382 6.16 -28.79 9.46
N GLY A 383 6.38 -28.79 10.78
CA GLY A 383 7.06 -29.90 11.48
C GLY A 383 8.56 -30.01 11.18
N ARG A 384 9.16 -28.95 10.67
CA ARG A 384 10.60 -28.83 10.44
C ARG A 384 11.11 -27.50 10.95
N GLU A 385 12.34 -27.49 11.44
CA GLU A 385 12.98 -26.24 11.82
C GLU A 385 13.08 -25.28 10.62
N THR A 386 12.69 -24.05 10.86
CA THR A 386 12.85 -22.92 9.93
C THR A 386 13.48 -21.77 10.71
N THR A 387 14.56 -21.22 10.20
CA THR A 387 15.28 -20.13 10.84
C THR A 387 14.85 -18.75 10.31
N ARG A 388 15.17 -17.72 11.08
CA ARG A 388 15.00 -16.34 10.65
C ARG A 388 15.82 -16.05 9.37
N GLU A 389 17.00 -16.63 9.28
CA GLU A 389 17.93 -16.49 8.17
C GLU A 389 17.34 -17.12 6.89
N GLU A 390 16.69 -18.28 6.99
CA GLU A 390 15.97 -18.89 5.85
C GLU A 390 14.81 -18.01 5.37
N LEU A 391 14.06 -17.38 6.29
CA LEU A 391 13.01 -16.41 5.92
C LEU A 391 13.60 -15.18 5.21
N MET A 392 14.70 -14.61 5.73
CA MET A 392 15.40 -13.49 5.10
C MET A 392 15.87 -13.85 3.69
N ALA A 393 16.49 -15.02 3.50
CA ALA A 393 16.93 -15.50 2.20
C ALA A 393 15.75 -15.70 1.23
N SER A 394 14.60 -16.15 1.74
CA SER A 394 13.37 -16.26 0.93
C SER A 394 12.85 -14.90 0.49
N GLY A 395 12.89 -13.90 1.39
CA GLY A 395 12.52 -12.52 1.08
C GLY A 395 13.47 -11.90 0.06
N GLU A 396 14.78 -12.09 0.22
CA GLU A 396 15.77 -11.61 -0.76
C GLU A 396 15.54 -12.19 -2.16
N ARG A 397 15.28 -13.50 -2.26
CA ARG A 397 14.90 -14.13 -3.55
C ARG A 397 13.66 -13.49 -4.16
N THR A 398 12.64 -13.20 -3.34
CA THR A 398 11.40 -12.58 -3.81
C THR A 398 11.66 -11.19 -4.40
N VAL A 399 12.35 -10.32 -3.67
CA VAL A 399 12.68 -8.97 -4.14
C VAL A 399 13.55 -9.00 -5.38
N TYR A 400 14.52 -9.92 -5.42
CA TYR A 400 15.40 -10.07 -6.57
C TYR A 400 14.65 -10.56 -7.82
N CYS A 401 13.72 -11.50 -7.66
CA CYS A 401 12.83 -11.97 -8.73
C CYS A 401 11.95 -10.84 -9.28
N GLU A 402 11.38 -9.99 -8.41
CA GLU A 402 10.62 -8.80 -8.82
C GLU A 402 11.49 -7.83 -9.64
N ARG A 403 12.77 -7.64 -9.24
CA ARG A 403 13.74 -6.84 -9.98
C ARG A 403 14.05 -7.44 -11.36
N MET A 404 14.21 -8.77 -11.47
CA MET A 404 14.41 -9.46 -12.75
C MET A 404 13.23 -9.24 -13.70
N ILE A 405 12.00 -9.39 -13.19
CA ILE A 405 10.78 -9.14 -13.97
C ILE A 405 10.72 -7.68 -14.45
N ASN A 406 11.10 -6.72 -13.61
CA ASN A 406 11.15 -5.32 -13.98
C ASN A 406 12.22 -5.04 -15.04
N ALA A 407 13.41 -5.64 -14.95
CA ALA A 407 14.46 -5.49 -15.94
C ALA A 407 14.01 -5.97 -17.33
N VAL A 408 13.37 -7.13 -17.42
CA VAL A 408 12.77 -7.64 -18.67
C VAL A 408 11.72 -6.68 -19.24
N ARG A 409 11.05 -5.90 -18.39
CA ARG A 409 10.08 -4.87 -18.78
C ARG A 409 10.70 -3.51 -19.09
N GLY A 410 12.02 -3.40 -19.05
CA GLY A 410 12.78 -2.21 -19.40
C GLY A 410 12.96 -1.19 -18.28
N PHE A 411 12.63 -1.52 -17.03
CA PHE A 411 12.94 -0.67 -15.88
C PHE A 411 14.41 -0.77 -15.48
N SER A 412 14.99 0.34 -15.08
CA SER A 412 16.42 0.48 -14.74
C SER A 412 16.62 1.61 -13.72
N ALA A 413 17.90 2.00 -13.45
CA ALA A 413 18.23 3.10 -12.55
C ALA A 413 17.56 4.44 -12.91
N ARG A 414 17.20 4.66 -14.17
CA ARG A 414 16.47 5.88 -14.60
C ARG A 414 15.05 5.94 -14.00
N ASP A 415 14.48 4.78 -13.68
CA ASP A 415 13.14 4.65 -13.11
C ASP A 415 13.18 4.54 -11.58
N ASP A 416 14.37 4.25 -11.01
CA ASP A 416 14.64 4.25 -9.57
C ASP A 416 14.98 5.68 -9.11
N ASP A 417 14.06 6.59 -9.29
CA ASP A 417 14.25 8.01 -9.02
C ASP A 417 13.02 8.66 -8.41
N LEU A 418 13.21 9.82 -7.79
CA LEU A 418 12.13 10.61 -7.21
C LEU A 418 11.72 11.75 -8.17
N PRO A 419 10.47 12.24 -8.08
CA PRO A 419 10.06 13.48 -8.71
C PRO A 419 11.01 14.65 -8.37
N GLY A 420 11.31 15.48 -9.37
CA GLY A 420 12.25 16.58 -9.26
C GLY A 420 11.94 17.57 -8.14
N ARG A 421 10.67 17.69 -7.76
CA ARG A 421 10.20 18.53 -6.65
C ARG A 421 10.98 18.27 -5.36
N PHE A 422 11.26 17.03 -5.01
CA PHE A 422 11.93 16.67 -3.75
C PHE A 422 13.40 17.09 -3.71
N PHE A 423 14.02 17.35 -4.85
CA PHE A 423 15.39 17.85 -4.95
C PHE A 423 15.48 19.37 -5.10
N ASN A 424 14.41 20.02 -5.57
CA ASN A 424 14.47 21.41 -6.00
C ASN A 424 13.60 22.36 -5.14
N GLU A 425 12.61 21.83 -4.40
CA GLU A 425 11.64 22.63 -3.67
C GLU A 425 11.68 22.30 -2.17
N SER A 426 11.67 23.35 -1.31
CA SER A 426 11.45 23.17 0.13
C SER A 426 9.98 22.83 0.42
N GLY A 427 9.73 21.88 1.32
CA GLY A 427 8.40 21.55 1.80
C GLY A 427 7.93 22.40 2.99
N ALA A 428 8.79 23.27 3.52
CA ALA A 428 8.49 24.12 4.66
C ALA A 428 8.99 25.56 4.46
N GLU A 429 8.26 26.53 5.03
CA GLU A 429 8.63 27.94 4.96
C GLU A 429 9.74 28.31 5.95
N ASP A 430 9.91 27.51 7.01
CA ASP A 430 10.94 27.74 8.04
C ASP A 430 12.38 27.48 7.56
N GLY A 431 12.54 26.87 6.37
CA GLY A 431 13.83 26.51 5.79
C GLY A 431 14.64 25.48 6.62
N GLN A 432 14.03 24.90 7.65
CA GLN A 432 14.67 23.98 8.59
C GLN A 432 14.15 22.55 8.43
N THR A 433 12.83 22.38 8.31
CA THR A 433 12.17 21.10 8.08
C THR A 433 11.90 20.88 6.59
N ALA A 434 11.82 19.62 6.17
CA ALA A 434 11.52 19.22 4.78
C ALA A 434 12.33 20.00 3.71
N ARG A 435 13.64 20.12 3.92
CA ARG A 435 14.57 20.72 2.95
C ARG A 435 14.67 19.90 1.68
N PRO A 436 15.02 20.51 0.54
CA PRO A 436 15.35 19.74 -0.65
C PRO A 436 16.40 18.69 -0.35
N ILE A 437 16.17 17.48 -0.85
CA ILE A 437 17.10 16.36 -0.70
C ILE A 437 18.34 16.65 -1.57
N SER A 438 19.54 16.44 -1.02
CA SER A 438 20.77 16.52 -1.80
C SER A 438 20.77 15.44 -2.89
N ARG A 439 20.79 15.86 -4.15
CA ARG A 439 20.80 14.95 -5.30
C ARG A 439 22.05 14.04 -5.32
N PRO A 440 23.28 14.56 -5.08
CA PRO A 440 24.46 13.71 -4.99
C PRO A 440 24.34 12.64 -3.90
N ASP A 441 23.96 13.03 -2.67
CA ASP A 441 23.88 12.10 -1.53
C ASP A 441 22.82 11.00 -1.77
N PHE A 442 21.71 11.37 -2.43
CA PHE A 442 20.69 10.40 -2.83
C PHE A 442 21.24 9.39 -3.85
N LEU A 443 21.98 9.84 -4.87
CA LEU A 443 22.56 8.98 -5.89
C LEU A 443 23.63 8.04 -5.30
N ASP A 444 24.43 8.53 -4.38
CA ASP A 444 25.43 7.72 -3.65
C ASP A 444 24.74 6.63 -2.82
N ALA A 445 23.69 6.98 -2.07
CA ALA A 445 22.91 6.02 -1.29
C ALA A 445 22.23 4.97 -2.18
N ARG A 446 21.69 5.37 -3.34
CA ARG A 446 21.11 4.46 -4.32
C ARG A 446 22.15 3.50 -4.89
N SER A 447 23.33 3.99 -5.21
CA SER A 447 24.45 3.16 -5.71
C SER A 447 24.92 2.17 -4.65
N ALA A 448 25.04 2.59 -3.38
CA ALA A 448 25.33 1.71 -2.26
C ALA A 448 24.26 0.62 -2.06
N TYR A 449 22.98 0.98 -2.19
CA TYR A 449 21.87 0.01 -2.17
C TYR A 449 22.01 -1.02 -3.32
N TYR A 450 22.35 -0.58 -4.54
CA TYR A 450 22.55 -1.49 -5.68
C TYR A 450 23.66 -2.49 -5.40
N ALA A 451 24.80 -2.01 -4.90
CA ALA A 451 25.93 -2.88 -4.54
C ALA A 451 25.54 -3.93 -3.50
N LEU A 452 24.81 -3.53 -2.44
CA LEU A 452 24.32 -4.44 -1.40
C LEU A 452 23.29 -5.45 -1.93
N ARG A 453 22.48 -5.06 -2.91
CA ARG A 453 21.45 -5.91 -3.54
C ARG A 453 22.03 -6.84 -4.60
N GLY A 454 23.29 -6.66 -5.03
CA GLY A 454 23.91 -7.41 -6.13
C GLY A 454 23.34 -7.00 -7.51
N LEU A 455 23.01 -5.73 -7.66
CA LEU A 455 22.64 -5.11 -8.94
C LEU A 455 23.86 -4.42 -9.55
N ASP A 456 23.84 -4.21 -10.85
CA ASP A 456 24.87 -3.41 -11.55
C ASP A 456 24.66 -1.89 -11.34
N GLU A 457 25.52 -1.06 -11.93
CA GLU A 457 25.44 0.40 -11.87
C GLU A 457 24.15 1.00 -12.45
N ASN A 458 23.50 0.26 -13.35
CA ASN A 458 22.23 0.61 -13.97
C ASN A 458 21.01 0.09 -13.19
N GLY A 459 21.22 -0.48 -11.99
CA GLY A 459 20.18 -1.06 -11.15
C GLY A 459 19.59 -2.35 -11.69
N LEU A 460 20.30 -2.99 -12.64
CA LEU A 460 19.86 -4.24 -13.25
C LEU A 460 20.40 -5.46 -12.48
N PRO A 461 19.60 -6.52 -12.36
CA PRO A 461 20.04 -7.79 -11.79
C PRO A 461 21.21 -8.41 -12.55
N THR A 462 22.09 -9.11 -11.83
CA THR A 462 23.21 -9.84 -12.41
C THR A 462 22.96 -11.35 -12.41
N ARG A 463 23.52 -12.07 -13.38
CA ARG A 463 23.39 -13.54 -13.49
C ARG A 463 24.06 -14.25 -12.30
N GLU A 464 25.17 -13.69 -11.83
CA GLU A 464 25.94 -14.19 -10.69
C GLU A 464 25.09 -14.18 -9.42
N LYS A 465 24.45 -13.03 -9.12
CA LYS A 465 23.59 -12.92 -7.93
C LYS A 465 22.32 -13.75 -8.04
N ALA A 466 21.71 -13.86 -9.22
CA ALA A 466 20.57 -14.75 -9.45
C ALA A 466 20.96 -16.22 -9.17
N ALA A 467 22.11 -16.67 -9.65
CA ALA A 467 22.62 -18.02 -9.40
C ALA A 467 22.92 -18.27 -7.90
N GLU A 468 23.54 -17.30 -7.22
CA GLU A 468 23.76 -17.34 -5.76
C GLU A 468 22.45 -17.54 -4.99
N LEU A 469 21.38 -16.86 -5.41
CA LEU A 469 20.05 -16.96 -4.81
C LEU A 469 19.26 -18.20 -5.26
N GLY A 470 19.81 -19.01 -6.15
CA GLY A 470 19.14 -20.20 -6.71
C GLY A 470 17.93 -19.84 -7.60
N LEU A 471 17.98 -18.69 -8.26
CA LEU A 471 16.95 -18.23 -9.19
C LEU A 471 17.31 -18.60 -10.63
N ALA A 472 16.33 -19.13 -11.38
CA ALA A 472 16.46 -19.24 -12.83
C ALA A 472 16.48 -17.84 -13.45
N TRP A 473 17.39 -17.61 -14.42
CA TRP A 473 17.43 -16.35 -15.13
C TRP A 473 16.17 -16.16 -15.99
N ILE A 474 15.63 -14.94 -15.99
CA ILE A 474 14.49 -14.54 -16.81
C ILE A 474 15.06 -13.67 -17.95
N ASP A 475 14.91 -14.14 -19.20
CA ASP A 475 15.33 -13.43 -20.41
C ASP A 475 14.28 -12.41 -20.89
#